data_2da8b9612a417306334e9f7f62716d73
#
_entry.id   2da8b9612a417306334e9f7f62716d73
#
_cell.length_a   1.000
_cell.length_b   1.000
_cell.length_c   1.000
_cell.angle_alpha   90.00
_cell.angle_beta   90.00
_cell.angle_gamma   90.00
#
_symmetry.space_group_name_H-M   'P 1'
#
loop_
_entity.id
_entity.type
_entity.pdbx_description
1 polymer ?
#
loop_
_entity_poly.entity_id
_entity_poly.type
_entity_poly.pdbx_seq_one_letter_code
_entity_poly.pdbx_strand_id
1 'polypeptide(L)'
;MDRKVFYNGTILTMQAEGHTVEAVYTIGDRIAAIGNRDDVFRQITDDTERVDLEGKTLIPGFIESHAHVTDWAECEFLQFTCYHIKNIAELQDMIRENAKTKKAGEWVIGYGYNDSMVAEMRHLERADIDAACADH
;
A
#
# COMPACT_ATOMS: atom_id res chain seq x y z
N MET A 1 -3.54 -28.20 16.20
CA MET A 1 -3.95 -26.87 15.71
C MET A 1 -2.88 -25.89 16.14
N ASP A 2 -2.57 -24.92 15.28
CA ASP A 2 -1.60 -23.87 15.61
C ASP A 2 -2.16 -23.00 16.75
N ARG A 3 -1.38 -22.85 17.83
CA ARG A 3 -1.76 -22.06 19.01
C ARG A 3 -0.68 -21.04 19.27
N LYS A 4 -1.07 -19.75 19.34
CA LYS A 4 -0.13 -18.66 19.60
C LYS A 4 -0.68 -17.70 20.64
N VAL A 5 0.18 -17.24 21.53
CA VAL A 5 -0.12 -16.14 22.44
C VAL A 5 0.85 -15.00 22.16
N PHE A 6 0.30 -13.82 21.85
CA PHE A 6 1.03 -12.58 21.64
C PHE A 6 0.97 -11.75 22.92
N TYR A 7 2.10 -11.20 23.35
CA TYR A 7 2.21 -10.45 24.60
C TYR A 7 3.42 -9.51 24.59
N ASN A 8 3.57 -8.71 25.65
CA ASN A 8 4.70 -7.79 25.83
C ASN A 8 4.82 -6.74 24.71
N GLY A 9 3.71 -6.11 24.36
CA GLY A 9 3.63 -5.02 23.39
C GLY A 9 2.33 -4.26 23.52
N THR A 10 2.15 -3.25 22.67
CA THR A 10 0.90 -2.50 22.58
C THR A 10 -0.06 -3.24 21.64
N ILE A 11 -1.13 -3.83 22.16
CA ILE A 11 -2.11 -4.56 21.36
C ILE A 11 -3.39 -3.74 21.25
N LEU A 12 -3.62 -3.14 20.09
CA LEU A 12 -4.82 -2.37 19.77
C LEU A 12 -5.91 -3.31 19.26
N THR A 13 -7.07 -3.33 19.93
CA THR A 13 -8.17 -4.24 19.53
C THR A 13 -9.04 -3.68 18.42
N MET A 14 -9.00 -2.36 18.20
CA MET A 14 -9.85 -1.61 17.28
C MET A 14 -11.36 -1.71 17.59
N GLN A 15 -11.73 -2.19 18.79
CA GLN A 15 -13.14 -2.22 19.26
C GLN A 15 -13.65 -0.83 19.68
N ALA A 16 -12.74 0.01 20.17
CA ALA A 16 -12.98 1.41 20.48
C ALA A 16 -11.67 2.18 20.31
N GLU A 17 -11.76 3.51 20.21
CA GLU A 17 -10.59 4.38 20.10
C GLU A 17 -9.66 4.19 21.31
N GLY A 18 -8.38 3.88 21.02
CA GLY A 18 -7.35 3.67 22.02
C GLY A 18 -7.50 2.42 22.91
N HIS A 19 -8.47 1.55 22.64
CA HIS A 19 -8.66 0.35 23.43
C HIS A 19 -7.53 -0.66 23.21
N THR A 20 -6.81 -0.97 24.29
CA THR A 20 -5.67 -1.90 24.29
C THR A 20 -5.89 -3.09 25.22
N VAL A 21 -5.19 -4.17 24.96
CA VAL A 21 -5.09 -5.35 25.83
C VAL A 21 -3.62 -5.76 25.98
N GLU A 22 -3.32 -6.58 26.96
CA GLU A 22 -1.94 -7.01 27.27
C GLU A 22 -1.56 -8.32 26.57
N ALA A 23 -2.56 -9.15 26.19
CA ALA A 23 -2.33 -10.38 25.46
C ALA A 23 -3.48 -10.77 24.56
N VAL A 24 -3.15 -11.49 23.48
CA VAL A 24 -4.08 -12.16 22.56
C VAL A 24 -3.67 -13.60 22.40
N TYR A 25 -4.60 -14.52 22.59
CA TYR A 25 -4.41 -15.94 22.36
C TYR A 25 -5.23 -16.39 21.15
N THR A 26 -4.59 -17.10 20.22
CA THR A 26 -5.23 -17.63 19.01
C THR A 26 -5.14 -19.15 18.95
N ILE A 27 -6.16 -19.77 18.37
CA ILE A 27 -6.20 -21.20 18.04
C ILE A 27 -6.61 -21.32 16.56
N GLY A 28 -5.68 -21.73 15.71
CA GLY A 28 -5.87 -21.74 14.28
C GLY A 28 -6.15 -20.33 13.75
N ASP A 29 -7.29 -20.14 13.10
CA ASP A 29 -7.75 -18.89 12.51
C ASP A 29 -8.64 -18.03 13.44
N ARG A 30 -8.74 -18.40 14.73
CA ARG A 30 -9.65 -17.75 15.68
C ARG A 30 -8.91 -17.13 16.86
N ILE A 31 -9.38 -15.96 17.27
CA ILE A 31 -9.00 -15.38 18.57
C ILE A 31 -9.79 -16.13 19.64
N ALA A 32 -9.08 -16.81 20.53
CA ALA A 32 -9.64 -17.60 21.62
C ALA A 32 -9.82 -16.78 22.90
N ALA A 33 -8.85 -15.88 23.20
CA ALA A 33 -8.92 -15.01 24.37
C ALA A 33 -8.15 -13.69 24.11
N ILE A 34 -8.65 -12.61 24.73
CA ILE A 34 -7.96 -11.33 24.81
C ILE A 34 -8.15 -10.76 26.21
N GLY A 35 -7.23 -9.93 26.68
CA GLY A 35 -7.37 -9.24 27.97
C GLY A 35 -6.05 -8.95 28.63
N ASN A 36 -6.07 -8.91 29.99
CA ASN A 36 -4.83 -8.81 30.73
C ASN A 36 -4.00 -10.09 30.59
N ARG A 37 -2.70 -9.95 30.73
CA ARG A 37 -1.74 -11.03 30.49
C ARG A 37 -2.04 -12.28 31.33
N ASP A 38 -2.29 -12.12 32.63
CA ASP A 38 -2.43 -13.23 33.55
C ASP A 38 -3.69 -14.07 33.26
N ASP A 39 -4.79 -13.41 32.86
CA ASP A 39 -6.05 -14.09 32.53
C ASP A 39 -5.94 -14.87 31.23
N VAL A 40 -5.26 -14.30 30.23
CA VAL A 40 -5.00 -15.00 28.96
C VAL A 40 -4.04 -16.16 29.14
N PHE A 41 -2.96 -15.97 29.92
CA PHE A 41 -1.95 -17.00 30.17
C PHE A 41 -2.47 -18.20 31.00
N ARG A 42 -3.53 -18.04 31.77
CA ARG A 42 -4.22 -19.17 32.41
C ARG A 42 -4.99 -20.08 31.44
N GLN A 43 -5.23 -19.62 30.23
CA GLN A 43 -6.01 -20.35 29.22
C GLN A 43 -5.13 -21.06 28.17
N ILE A 44 -3.83 -20.73 28.09
CA ILE A 44 -2.93 -21.38 27.14
C ILE A 44 -2.55 -22.79 27.58
N THR A 45 -2.15 -23.61 26.62
CA THR A 45 -1.64 -24.97 26.82
C THR A 45 -0.14 -25.03 26.61
N ASP A 46 0.51 -26.12 27.04
CA ASP A 46 1.97 -26.26 26.95
C ASP A 46 2.50 -26.23 25.50
N ASP A 47 1.65 -26.59 24.52
CA ASP A 47 1.96 -26.58 23.11
C ASP A 47 1.72 -25.20 22.43
N THR A 48 1.40 -24.16 23.22
CA THR A 48 1.18 -22.81 22.70
C THR A 48 2.52 -22.10 22.43
N GLU A 49 2.71 -21.67 21.20
CA GLU A 49 3.82 -20.79 20.80
C GLU A 49 3.67 -19.42 21.48
N ARG A 50 4.71 -18.96 22.15
CA ARG A 50 4.75 -17.67 22.83
C ARG A 50 5.48 -16.65 21.96
N VAL A 51 4.74 -15.67 21.45
CA VAL A 51 5.27 -14.61 20.60
C VAL A 51 5.44 -13.34 21.44
N ASP A 52 6.68 -13.07 21.83
CA ASP A 52 7.04 -11.82 22.50
C ASP A 52 7.07 -10.67 21.46
N LEU A 53 6.25 -9.66 21.67
CA LEU A 53 6.20 -8.50 20.78
C LEU A 53 7.36 -7.51 21.00
N GLU A 54 8.14 -7.67 22.08
CA GLU A 54 9.30 -6.81 22.37
C GLU A 54 8.95 -5.31 22.35
N GLY A 55 7.78 -4.93 22.85
CA GLY A 55 7.28 -3.57 22.84
C GLY A 55 6.68 -3.10 21.51
N LYS A 56 6.67 -3.93 20.47
CA LYS A 56 6.06 -3.61 19.17
C LYS A 56 4.54 -3.53 19.28
N THR A 57 3.92 -2.91 18.31
CA THR A 57 2.45 -2.79 18.23
C THR A 57 1.86 -3.92 17.40
N LEU A 58 0.84 -4.58 17.94
CA LEU A 58 -0.01 -5.54 17.25
C LEU A 58 -1.38 -4.90 16.97
N ILE A 59 -1.83 -5.01 15.74
CA ILE A 59 -3.17 -4.58 15.30
C ILE A 59 -3.84 -5.70 14.50
N PRO A 60 -5.19 -5.69 14.35
CA PRO A 60 -5.86 -6.53 13.36
C PRO A 60 -5.33 -6.27 11.95
N GLY A 61 -5.30 -7.30 11.12
CA GLY A 61 -4.96 -7.14 9.70
C GLY A 61 -5.92 -6.18 9.00
N PHE A 62 -5.41 -5.43 8.03
CA PHE A 62 -6.24 -4.51 7.25
C PHE A 62 -7.24 -5.30 6.38
N ILE A 63 -8.47 -4.82 6.36
CA ILE A 63 -9.51 -5.27 5.43
C ILE A 63 -9.88 -4.06 4.57
N GLU A 64 -9.34 -4.03 3.36
CA GLU A 64 -9.65 -2.96 2.41
C GLU A 64 -10.92 -3.32 1.64
N SER A 65 -11.96 -2.51 1.83
CA SER A 65 -13.26 -2.70 1.20
C SER A 65 -13.42 -1.90 -0.12
N HIS A 66 -12.48 -1.01 -0.43
CA HIS A 66 -12.49 -0.19 -1.63
C HIS A 66 -11.06 -0.06 -2.17
N ALA A 67 -10.70 -0.91 -3.12
CA ALA A 67 -9.39 -0.89 -3.75
C ALA A 67 -9.50 -1.02 -5.28
N HIS A 68 -8.76 -0.19 -5.99
CA HIS A 68 -8.62 -0.23 -7.45
C HIS A 68 -7.39 -1.05 -7.85
N VAL A 69 -7.35 -2.33 -7.45
CA VAL A 69 -6.17 -3.20 -7.63
C VAL A 69 -5.82 -3.41 -9.10
N THR A 70 -6.85 -3.58 -9.96
CA THR A 70 -6.67 -3.75 -11.41
C THR A 70 -6.16 -2.48 -12.07
N ASP A 71 -6.73 -1.33 -11.71
CA ASP A 71 -6.31 -0.03 -12.25
C ASP A 71 -4.88 0.29 -11.80
N TRP A 72 -4.56 0.01 -10.54
CA TRP A 72 -3.19 0.17 -10.03
C TRP A 72 -2.19 -0.72 -10.77
N ALA A 73 -2.54 -2.00 -10.99
CA ALA A 73 -1.68 -2.92 -11.71
C ALA A 73 -1.47 -2.49 -13.17
N GLU A 74 -2.53 -1.98 -13.83
CA GLU A 74 -2.41 -1.43 -15.18
C GLU A 74 -1.47 -0.22 -15.20
N CYS A 75 -1.64 0.72 -14.26
CA CYS A 75 -0.78 1.89 -14.14
C CYS A 75 0.69 1.51 -13.88
N GLU A 76 0.95 0.53 -13.00
CA GLU A 76 2.31 0.13 -12.60
C GLU A 76 3.05 -0.67 -13.68
N PHE A 77 2.34 -1.55 -14.41
CA PHE A 77 2.98 -2.48 -15.34
C PHE A 77 2.86 -2.10 -16.82
N LEU A 78 1.87 -1.29 -17.20
CA LEU A 78 1.60 -0.97 -18.60
C LEU A 78 1.79 0.51 -18.95
N GLN A 79 1.89 1.38 -17.95
CA GLN A 79 2.00 2.83 -18.10
C GLN A 79 3.28 3.34 -17.43
N PHE A 80 3.67 4.57 -17.71
CA PHE A 80 4.73 5.23 -16.97
C PHE A 80 4.16 6.27 -15.98
N THR A 81 4.84 6.44 -14.84
CA THR A 81 4.36 7.35 -13.80
C THR A 81 4.91 8.76 -13.97
N CYS A 82 4.06 9.78 -13.82
CA CYS A 82 4.39 11.20 -13.87
C CYS A 82 4.43 11.87 -12.48
N TYR A 83 4.34 11.12 -11.38
CA TYR A 83 4.26 11.68 -10.03
C TYR A 83 5.45 12.55 -9.60
N HIS A 84 6.61 12.36 -10.21
CA HIS A 84 7.86 13.00 -9.76
C HIS A 84 8.39 14.04 -10.74
N ILE A 85 7.68 14.32 -11.83
CA ILE A 85 8.09 15.34 -12.80
C ILE A 85 7.98 16.74 -12.19
N LYS A 86 8.92 17.60 -12.57
CA LYS A 86 9.01 18.98 -12.06
C LYS A 86 8.60 20.02 -13.10
N ASN A 87 8.55 19.65 -14.36
CA ASN A 87 8.22 20.51 -15.48
C ASN A 87 7.78 19.69 -16.70
N ILE A 88 7.21 20.37 -17.69
CA ILE A 88 6.73 19.74 -18.92
C ILE A 88 7.88 19.15 -19.75
N ALA A 89 9.08 19.73 -19.71
CA ALA A 89 10.21 19.19 -20.45
C ALA A 89 10.62 17.79 -19.95
N GLU A 90 10.61 17.56 -18.64
CA GLU A 90 10.85 16.22 -18.05
C GLU A 90 9.78 15.22 -18.51
N LEU A 91 8.52 15.64 -18.57
CA LEU A 91 7.44 14.78 -19.10
C LEU A 91 7.69 14.42 -20.57
N GLN A 92 8.06 15.39 -21.39
CA GLN A 92 8.37 15.16 -22.81
C GLN A 92 9.51 14.16 -22.99
N ASP A 93 10.56 14.24 -22.15
CA ASP A 93 11.65 13.27 -22.18
C ASP A 93 11.19 11.87 -21.78
N MET A 94 10.34 11.76 -20.76
CA MET A 94 9.74 10.47 -20.37
C MET A 94 8.88 9.88 -21.48
N ILE A 95 8.05 10.70 -22.16
CA ILE A 95 7.26 10.26 -23.31
C ILE A 95 8.18 9.71 -24.41
N ARG A 96 9.25 10.43 -24.77
CA ARG A 96 10.21 9.98 -25.79
C ARG A 96 10.88 8.66 -25.44
N GLU A 97 11.27 8.48 -24.19
CA GLU A 97 11.91 7.23 -23.75
C GLU A 97 10.92 6.06 -23.79
N ASN A 98 9.68 6.26 -23.35
CA ASN A 98 8.66 5.21 -23.38
C ASN A 98 8.21 4.88 -24.82
N ALA A 99 8.14 5.86 -25.71
CA ALA A 99 7.82 5.66 -27.11
C ALA A 99 8.82 4.74 -27.82
N LYS A 100 10.11 4.79 -27.45
CA LYS A 100 11.14 3.90 -28.03
C LYS A 100 10.86 2.40 -27.81
N THR A 101 10.08 2.06 -26.81
CA THR A 101 9.72 0.68 -26.49
C THR A 101 8.47 0.19 -27.22
N LYS A 102 7.79 1.09 -27.93
CA LYS A 102 6.50 0.86 -28.60
C LYS A 102 6.68 0.80 -30.11
N LYS A 103 5.75 0.13 -30.77
CA LYS A 103 5.65 0.17 -32.24
C LYS A 103 4.85 1.37 -32.66
N ALA A 104 5.08 1.85 -33.86
CA ALA A 104 4.30 2.94 -34.45
C ALA A 104 2.80 2.64 -34.37
N GLY A 105 2.01 3.58 -33.84
CA GLY A 105 0.57 3.46 -33.62
C GLY A 105 0.17 2.75 -32.32
N GLU A 106 1.11 2.26 -31.50
CA GLU A 106 0.80 1.79 -30.14
C GLU A 106 0.70 2.98 -29.18
N TRP A 107 -0.18 2.89 -28.21
CA TRP A 107 -0.35 3.92 -27.19
C TRP A 107 0.87 4.04 -26.27
N VAL A 108 1.28 5.27 -26.02
CA VAL A 108 2.20 5.67 -24.97
C VAL A 108 1.38 6.32 -23.86
N ILE A 109 1.19 5.63 -22.74
CA ILE A 109 0.28 6.06 -21.69
C ILE A 109 1.06 6.40 -20.44
N GLY A 110 0.88 7.62 -19.94
CA GLY A 110 1.39 8.08 -18.66
C GLY A 110 0.24 8.41 -17.70
N TYR A 111 0.47 8.26 -16.42
CA TYR A 111 -0.50 8.57 -15.37
C TYR A 111 0.10 9.41 -14.23
N GLY A 112 -0.76 10.03 -13.43
CA GLY A 112 -0.34 10.76 -12.24
C GLY A 112 0.22 12.16 -12.53
N TYR A 113 -0.01 12.73 -13.72
CA TYR A 113 0.29 14.15 -13.98
C TYR A 113 -0.53 15.05 -13.04
N ASN A 114 0.15 16.02 -12.45
CA ASN A 114 -0.48 17.02 -11.60
C ASN A 114 0.06 18.41 -11.97
N ASP A 115 -0.81 19.24 -12.51
CA ASP A 115 -0.48 20.60 -12.96
C ASP A 115 0.01 21.53 -11.86
N SER A 116 -0.43 21.29 -10.62
CA SER A 116 0.03 22.07 -9.45
C SER A 116 1.43 21.68 -8.96
N MET A 117 2.01 20.58 -9.46
CA MET A 117 3.33 20.08 -9.06
C MET A 117 4.43 20.39 -10.07
N VAL A 118 4.08 20.94 -11.23
CA VAL A 118 5.05 21.33 -12.28
C VAL A 118 5.29 22.83 -12.31
N ALA A 119 6.46 23.21 -12.77
CA ALA A 119 6.90 24.62 -12.78
C ALA A 119 5.97 25.54 -13.60
N GLU A 120 5.38 25.01 -14.65
CA GLU A 120 4.48 25.74 -15.55
C GLU A 120 3.09 26.01 -14.93
N MET A 121 2.71 25.31 -13.88
CA MET A 121 1.45 25.47 -13.14
C MET A 121 0.21 25.50 -14.04
N ARG A 122 0.18 24.64 -15.06
CA ARG A 122 -0.92 24.55 -16.04
C ARG A 122 -1.17 23.12 -16.48
N HIS A 123 -2.36 22.87 -17.02
CA HIS A 123 -2.65 21.61 -17.67
C HIS A 123 -1.80 21.42 -18.94
N LEU A 124 -1.59 20.15 -19.30
CA LEU A 124 -0.97 19.79 -20.56
C LEU A 124 -1.87 20.16 -21.72
N GLU A 125 -1.25 20.65 -22.76
CA GLU A 125 -1.87 20.87 -24.06
C GLU A 125 -1.41 19.78 -25.04
N ARG A 126 -2.21 19.55 -26.08
CA ARG A 126 -1.84 18.61 -27.13
C ARG A 126 -0.46 18.92 -27.72
N ALA A 127 -0.16 20.21 -27.93
CA ALA A 127 1.13 20.65 -28.47
C ALA A 127 2.33 20.19 -27.60
N ASP A 128 2.17 20.08 -26.28
CA ASP A 128 3.22 19.57 -25.40
C ASP A 128 3.52 18.10 -25.68
N ILE A 129 2.47 17.32 -25.92
CA ILE A 129 2.59 15.89 -26.23
C ILE A 129 3.13 15.68 -27.64
N ASP A 130 2.59 16.39 -28.64
CA ASP A 130 3.02 16.30 -30.03
C ASP A 130 4.51 16.69 -30.19
N ALA A 131 5.01 17.63 -29.37
CA ALA A 131 6.44 17.99 -29.34
C ALA A 131 7.34 16.88 -28.81
N ALA A 132 6.78 15.94 -28.05
CA ALA A 132 7.53 14.79 -27.55
C ALA A 132 7.45 13.61 -28.53
N CYS A 133 6.27 13.27 -29.01
CA CYS A 133 6.04 12.13 -29.88
C CYS A 133 4.72 12.31 -30.66
N ALA A 134 4.83 12.64 -31.94
CA ALA A 134 3.67 12.87 -32.82
C ALA A 134 3.19 11.58 -33.54
N ASP A 135 3.97 10.50 -33.50
CA ASP A 135 3.73 9.27 -34.29
C ASP A 135 3.06 8.15 -33.47
N HIS A 136 2.63 8.42 -32.24
CA HIS A 136 2.01 7.47 -31.31
C HIS A 136 0.65 7.92 -30.84
#